data_11beb79d9e13afaea1c269fce26c4760
#
_entry.id   11beb79d9e13afaea1c269fce26c4760
#
_cell.length_a   1.000
_cell.length_b   1.000
_cell.length_c   1.000
_cell.angle_alpha   90.00
_cell.angle_beta   90.00
_cell.angle_gamma   90.00
#
_symmetry.space_group_name_H-M   'P 1'
#
loop_
_entity.id
_entity.type
_entity.pdbx_description
1 polymer ?
#
loop_
_entity_poly.entity_id
_entity_poly.type
_entity_poly.pdbx_seq_one_letter_code
_entity_poly.pdbx_strand_id
1 'polypeptide(L)'
;MTTDILDLPGWTVLGRRLDAQEYELEAEYTVQPTACQKCGVVDRLYRHGTKDTIYRDSPIRGHATRILARVQRYRCRECGETFLQPLAGIQEDRRMTARCAEYIKEQCLRDTFTSIADHVGCDDKTVRNLAGEYIATLDAAYKPSLPAWLGIDETQIDGKMRCVITDIGGRRPIEMLADRDKGTLTTWLHRHKERKHVEGVAIDMWRPYRDVAGTIFPGVPVVIDKFHVVRMANYCMERVRIRLAKSRTKEVRRDWMRSKAILNKRESTLTEKQRFNLDMWLANEPELADAYRLKESFYGIYGMKKPQALAAYDAFKGDVPQALKADFKVLLTAMRNWRPEITAYFDHPISNAYTEALNGVAKTINRAGRGYSFEVLRARLLFGSKPRIQPPKETPIMTRGEQALQRAQLLRAGNGRCQSCSGAFEPASLFVHLTPAVVPGEHRKPMLLCQNCHRRFHTDELSGHDSDSTH
;
A
#
# COMPACT_ATOMS: atom_id res chain seq x y z
N MET A 1 36.15 26.50 13.50
CA MET A 1 35.14 26.74 12.46
C MET A 1 33.78 26.65 13.13
N THR A 2 33.09 27.77 13.30
CA THR A 2 31.69 27.75 13.75
C THR A 2 30.88 27.17 12.61
N THR A 3 30.31 25.97 12.79
CA THR A 3 29.44 25.34 11.82
C THR A 3 28.21 26.24 11.66
N ASP A 4 28.05 26.85 10.49
CA ASP A 4 26.90 27.69 10.19
C ASP A 4 25.62 26.79 10.17
N ILE A 5 24.77 26.96 11.16
CA ILE A 5 23.53 26.20 11.30
C ILE A 5 22.53 26.51 10.17
N LEU A 6 22.66 27.69 9.55
CA LEU A 6 21.76 28.13 8.48
C LEU A 6 22.10 27.47 7.15
N ASP A 7 23.39 27.24 6.86
CA ASP A 7 23.86 26.59 5.61
C ASP A 7 23.18 27.14 4.34
N LEU A 8 23.07 28.45 4.24
CA LEU A 8 22.56 29.16 3.05
C LEU A 8 23.67 30.00 2.43
N PRO A 9 23.95 29.88 1.13
CA PRO A 9 25.01 30.65 0.47
C PRO A 9 24.81 32.16 0.58
N GLY A 10 25.84 32.87 0.99
CA GLY A 10 25.85 34.33 1.12
C GLY A 10 25.16 34.87 2.39
N TRP A 11 24.71 34.00 3.29
CA TRP A 11 24.15 34.38 4.57
C TRP A 11 25.16 34.20 5.69
N THR A 12 25.09 35.08 6.68
CA THR A 12 25.89 35.02 7.91
C THR A 12 24.96 35.07 9.11
N VAL A 13 25.04 34.07 9.97
CA VAL A 13 24.29 34.02 11.23
C VAL A 13 24.97 34.90 12.26
N LEU A 14 24.23 35.90 12.76
CA LEU A 14 24.68 36.85 13.78
C LEU A 14 24.37 36.38 15.20
N GLY A 15 23.24 35.67 15.34
CA GLY A 15 22.75 35.17 16.62
C GLY A 15 21.77 34.02 16.45
N ARG A 16 21.61 33.24 17.51
CA ARG A 16 20.61 32.18 17.57
C ARG A 16 19.92 32.18 18.92
N ARG A 17 18.63 31.93 18.89
CA ARG A 17 17.80 31.78 20.07
C ARG A 17 16.92 30.54 19.88
N LEU A 18 16.77 29.73 20.91
CA LEU A 18 15.81 28.65 20.95
C LEU A 18 14.90 28.93 22.15
N ASP A 19 13.62 29.09 21.89
CA ASP A 19 12.59 29.01 22.91
C ASP A 19 11.97 27.59 22.94
N ALA A 20 10.93 27.38 23.73
CA ALA A 20 10.34 26.05 23.91
C ALA A 20 9.78 25.43 22.61
N GLN A 21 9.54 26.20 21.56
CA GLN A 21 8.84 25.77 20.36
C GLN A 21 9.51 26.17 19.05
N GLU A 22 10.37 27.18 19.01
CA GLU A 22 10.87 27.75 17.77
C GLU A 22 12.36 28.15 17.85
N TYR A 23 13.11 27.85 16.76
CA TYR A 23 14.40 28.38 16.51
C TYR A 23 14.29 29.76 15.85
N GLU A 24 14.91 30.80 16.43
CA GLU A 24 15.11 32.10 15.82
C GLU A 24 16.60 32.26 15.47
N LEU A 25 16.87 32.55 14.21
CA LEU A 25 18.20 32.78 13.67
C LEU A 25 18.27 34.26 13.22
N GLU A 26 19.03 35.08 13.89
CA GLU A 26 19.36 36.40 13.40
C GLU A 26 20.44 36.29 12.33
N ALA A 27 20.16 36.78 11.13
CA ALA A 27 21.07 36.63 10.00
C ALA A 27 21.06 37.84 9.06
N GLU A 28 22.18 38.06 8.38
CA GLU A 28 22.30 39.03 7.31
C GLU A 28 22.79 38.39 6.02
N TYR A 29 22.34 38.95 4.90
CA TYR A 29 22.80 38.54 3.58
C TYR A 29 23.94 39.46 3.14
N THR A 30 25.10 38.89 2.89
CA THR A 30 26.35 39.66 2.68
C THR A 30 26.65 39.99 1.23
N VAL A 31 26.02 39.32 0.28
CA VAL A 31 26.25 39.53 -1.15
C VAL A 31 25.59 40.82 -1.62
N GLN A 32 26.35 41.73 -2.13
CA GLN A 32 25.87 43.03 -2.62
C GLN A 32 25.38 42.91 -4.06
N PRO A 33 24.29 43.63 -4.45
CA PRO A 33 23.87 43.70 -5.83
C PRO A 33 24.90 44.49 -6.66
N THR A 34 25.22 43.98 -7.85
CA THR A 34 26.17 44.60 -8.76
C THR A 34 25.54 45.65 -9.68
N ALA A 35 24.22 45.49 -9.97
CA ALA A 35 23.49 46.35 -10.90
C ALA A 35 22.13 46.77 -10.34
N CYS A 36 21.65 47.91 -10.82
CA CYS A 36 20.28 48.38 -10.51
C CYS A 36 19.23 47.46 -11.15
N GLN A 37 18.28 47.00 -10.36
CA GLN A 37 17.19 46.13 -10.85
C GLN A 37 16.27 46.78 -11.90
N LYS A 38 16.20 48.16 -11.91
CA LYS A 38 15.32 48.88 -12.82
C LYS A 38 16.00 49.30 -14.10
N CYS A 39 17.16 49.99 -13.98
CA CYS A 39 17.84 50.56 -15.15
C CYS A 39 19.12 49.81 -15.58
N GLY A 40 19.51 48.74 -14.86
CA GLY A 40 20.64 47.90 -15.19
C GLY A 40 22.03 48.53 -14.98
N VAL A 41 22.10 49.80 -14.54
CA VAL A 41 23.41 50.49 -14.36
C VAL A 41 24.25 49.79 -13.30
N VAL A 42 25.54 49.62 -13.56
CA VAL A 42 26.52 48.97 -12.70
C VAL A 42 27.27 50.01 -11.86
N ASP A 43 27.70 49.68 -10.65
CA ASP A 43 28.51 50.48 -9.76
C ASP A 43 27.97 51.88 -9.37
N ARG A 44 26.65 52.07 -9.51
CA ARG A 44 25.95 53.31 -9.14
C ARG A 44 24.97 53.13 -7.99
N LEU A 45 25.13 52.04 -7.22
CA LEU A 45 24.28 51.72 -6.07
C LEU A 45 24.96 52.21 -4.77
N TYR A 46 24.13 52.67 -3.81
CA TYR A 46 24.59 52.91 -2.46
C TYR A 46 23.58 52.40 -1.45
N ARG A 47 24.10 52.08 -0.24
CA ARG A 47 23.24 51.60 0.86
C ARG A 47 22.34 52.74 1.36
N HIS A 48 21.03 52.40 1.46
CA HIS A 48 19.99 53.37 1.80
C HIS A 48 19.07 52.85 2.93
N GLY A 49 19.68 52.39 4.01
CA GLY A 49 18.99 51.82 5.19
C GLY A 49 18.85 50.32 5.14
N THR A 50 18.26 49.78 6.17
CA THR A 50 17.98 48.36 6.34
C THR A 50 16.50 48.11 6.62
N LYS A 51 16.02 46.89 6.38
CA LYS A 51 14.70 46.43 6.76
C LYS A 51 14.82 45.05 7.39
N ASP A 52 14.25 44.90 8.58
CA ASP A 52 14.14 43.58 9.21
C ASP A 52 12.93 42.86 8.62
N THR A 53 13.15 41.62 8.25
CA THR A 53 12.12 40.77 7.63
C THR A 53 12.24 39.35 8.18
N ILE A 54 11.10 38.72 8.46
CA ILE A 54 11.07 37.36 8.95
C ILE A 54 10.80 36.41 7.76
N TYR A 55 11.61 35.35 7.66
CA TYR A 55 11.44 34.27 6.73
C TYR A 55 11.31 32.95 7.47
N ARG A 56 10.44 32.06 6.98
CA ARG A 56 10.34 30.68 7.47
C ARG A 56 11.42 29.82 6.85
N ASP A 57 11.95 28.88 7.62
CA ASP A 57 12.91 27.90 7.14
C ASP A 57 12.43 26.47 7.46
N SER A 58 13.10 25.48 6.89
CA SER A 58 12.84 24.08 7.22
C SER A 58 13.05 23.85 8.72
N PRO A 59 12.24 22.98 9.37
CA PRO A 59 12.39 22.69 10.78
C PRO A 59 13.80 22.18 11.13
N ILE A 60 14.38 22.71 12.19
CA ILE A 60 15.67 22.26 12.71
C ILE A 60 15.44 21.45 13.98
N ARG A 61 15.91 20.20 14.01
CA ARG A 61 15.77 19.29 15.17
C ARG A 61 14.33 19.14 15.69
N GLY A 62 13.34 19.19 14.79
CA GLY A 62 11.93 19.08 15.14
C GLY A 62 11.26 20.38 15.60
N HIS A 63 11.97 21.48 15.63
CA HIS A 63 11.42 22.80 15.97
C HIS A 63 11.19 23.64 14.71
N ALA A 64 10.08 24.37 14.67
CA ALA A 64 9.86 25.39 13.65
C ALA A 64 11.02 26.40 13.67
N THR A 65 11.39 26.89 12.49
CA THR A 65 12.56 27.77 12.37
C THR A 65 12.17 29.04 11.64
N ARG A 66 12.56 30.21 12.21
CA ARG A 66 12.43 31.50 11.57
C ARG A 66 13.78 32.19 11.47
N ILE A 67 13.97 32.90 10.37
CA ILE A 67 15.16 33.76 10.14
C ILE A 67 14.73 35.19 10.30
N LEU A 68 15.27 35.89 11.29
CA LEU A 68 15.17 37.33 11.41
C LEU A 68 16.29 37.93 10.56
N ALA A 69 15.92 38.26 9.32
CA ALA A 69 16.86 38.75 8.30
C ALA A 69 16.97 40.26 8.31
N ARG A 70 18.17 40.77 8.49
CA ARG A 70 18.49 42.19 8.26
C ARG A 70 18.83 42.39 6.80
N VAL A 71 17.83 42.87 6.02
CA VAL A 71 17.94 43.04 4.57
C VAL A 71 18.37 44.48 4.24
N GLN A 72 19.42 44.62 3.47
CA GLN A 72 19.95 45.93 3.05
C GLN A 72 19.07 46.52 1.95
N ARG A 73 18.70 47.81 2.08
CA ARG A 73 18.10 48.59 1.03
C ARG A 73 19.16 49.32 0.23
N TYR A 74 19.02 49.34 -1.08
CA TYR A 74 19.91 50.09 -1.98
C TYR A 74 19.12 51.14 -2.77
N ARG A 75 19.81 52.24 -3.12
CA ARG A 75 19.29 53.26 -4.03
C ARG A 75 20.24 53.48 -5.20
N CYS A 76 19.69 53.58 -6.39
CA CYS A 76 20.42 53.87 -7.60
C CYS A 76 20.62 55.37 -7.75
N ARG A 77 21.87 55.79 -8.00
CA ARG A 77 22.23 57.22 -8.22
C ARG A 77 21.77 57.71 -9.59
N GLU A 78 21.59 56.79 -10.55
CA GLU A 78 21.19 57.12 -11.94
C GLU A 78 19.68 57.34 -12.06
N CYS A 79 18.88 56.36 -11.75
CA CYS A 79 17.41 56.41 -11.92
C CYS A 79 16.63 56.74 -10.65
N GLY A 80 17.30 56.87 -9.49
CA GLY A 80 16.67 57.18 -8.20
C GLY A 80 15.89 56.03 -7.58
N GLU A 81 15.79 54.86 -8.25
CA GLU A 81 15.05 53.67 -7.75
C GLU A 81 15.61 53.14 -6.45
N THR A 82 14.71 52.72 -5.55
CA THR A 82 15.08 52.12 -4.28
C THR A 82 14.54 50.71 -4.22
N PHE A 83 15.39 49.74 -3.92
CA PHE A 83 15.01 48.34 -3.85
C PHE A 83 15.71 47.63 -2.68
N LEU A 84 15.12 46.51 -2.24
CA LEU A 84 15.77 45.63 -1.28
C LEU A 84 16.77 44.72 -1.99
N GLN A 85 17.82 44.38 -1.30
CA GLN A 85 18.86 43.45 -1.73
C GLN A 85 18.18 42.11 -2.18
N PRO A 86 18.46 41.61 -3.39
CA PRO A 86 17.97 40.30 -3.82
C PRO A 86 18.60 39.23 -2.96
N LEU A 87 17.78 38.33 -2.44
CA LEU A 87 18.18 37.28 -1.50
C LEU A 87 18.24 35.94 -2.18
N ALA A 88 19.41 35.33 -2.27
CA ALA A 88 19.53 33.97 -2.78
C ALA A 88 18.93 32.96 -1.77
N GLY A 89 18.23 31.94 -2.31
CA GLY A 89 17.63 30.89 -1.50
C GLY A 89 16.31 31.26 -0.81
N ILE A 90 15.77 32.47 -1.06
CA ILE A 90 14.50 32.94 -0.50
C ILE A 90 13.42 33.00 -1.59
N GLN A 91 12.22 32.56 -1.27
CA GLN A 91 10.99 32.82 -2.00
C GLN A 91 10.31 34.04 -1.36
N GLU A 92 10.56 35.21 -1.92
CA GLU A 92 10.14 36.50 -1.32
C GLU A 92 8.62 36.65 -1.23
N ASP A 93 7.88 36.18 -2.24
CA ASP A 93 6.43 36.18 -2.32
C ASP A 93 5.79 35.36 -1.18
N ARG A 94 6.48 34.35 -0.66
CA ARG A 94 6.03 33.45 0.40
C ARG A 94 6.70 33.65 1.73
N ARG A 95 7.70 34.54 1.80
CA ARG A 95 8.52 34.81 2.99
C ARG A 95 9.08 33.53 3.61
N MET A 96 9.63 32.65 2.79
CA MET A 96 10.27 31.43 3.24
C MET A 96 11.49 31.09 2.39
N THR A 97 12.36 30.22 2.91
CA THR A 97 13.47 29.70 2.13
C THR A 97 12.97 28.73 1.05
N ALA A 98 13.71 28.61 -0.04
CA ALA A 98 13.39 27.64 -1.11
C ALA A 98 13.33 26.20 -0.59
N ARG A 99 14.27 25.82 0.32
CA ARG A 99 14.27 24.50 0.94
C ARG A 99 13.08 24.26 1.88
N CYS A 100 12.55 25.30 2.53
CA CYS A 100 11.34 25.22 3.31
C CYS A 100 10.13 24.91 2.42
N ALA A 101 10.02 25.57 1.28
CA ALA A 101 8.99 25.29 0.29
C ALA A 101 9.09 23.84 -0.23
N GLU A 102 10.30 23.35 -0.53
CA GLU A 102 10.52 21.95 -0.95
C GLU A 102 10.17 20.96 0.17
N TYR A 103 10.53 21.26 1.42
CA TYR A 103 10.12 20.46 2.58
C TYR A 103 8.59 20.32 2.66
N ILE A 104 7.85 21.43 2.53
CA ILE A 104 6.39 21.42 2.53
C ILE A 104 5.85 20.53 1.38
N LYS A 105 6.38 20.68 0.16
CA LYS A 105 5.99 19.89 -1.00
C LYS A 105 6.23 18.39 -0.77
N GLU A 106 7.37 18.00 -0.22
CA GLU A 106 7.64 16.59 0.08
C GLU A 106 6.73 16.03 1.17
N GLN A 107 6.47 16.81 2.23
CA GLN A 107 5.66 16.36 3.36
C GLN A 107 4.16 16.35 3.02
N CYS A 108 3.67 17.21 2.12
CA CYS A 108 2.24 17.31 1.80
C CYS A 108 1.63 16.00 1.25
N LEU A 109 2.45 15.10 0.74
CA LEU A 109 2.01 13.77 0.30
C LEU A 109 1.92 12.75 1.44
N ARG A 110 2.46 13.04 2.63
CA ARG A 110 2.63 12.08 3.73
C ARG A 110 1.92 12.49 5.01
N ASP A 111 1.94 13.77 5.34
CA ASP A 111 1.39 14.28 6.58
C ASP A 111 0.22 15.24 6.35
N THR A 112 -0.56 15.53 7.39
CA THR A 112 -1.69 16.47 7.29
C THR A 112 -1.17 17.90 7.11
N PHE A 113 -1.96 18.74 6.43
CA PHE A 113 -1.56 20.13 6.20
C PHE A 113 -1.41 20.90 7.50
N THR A 114 -2.25 20.63 8.49
CA THR A 114 -2.16 21.23 9.83
C THR A 114 -0.85 20.81 10.53
N SER A 115 -0.51 19.52 10.51
CA SER A 115 0.75 19.04 11.11
C SER A 115 1.97 19.67 10.44
N ILE A 116 1.96 19.81 9.11
CA ILE A 116 3.07 20.48 8.39
C ILE A 116 3.12 21.96 8.74
N ALA A 117 1.97 22.63 8.82
CA ALA A 117 1.89 24.04 9.21
C ALA A 117 2.46 24.29 10.61
N ASP A 118 2.12 23.41 11.57
CA ASP A 118 2.66 23.44 12.93
C ASP A 118 4.18 23.20 12.94
N HIS A 119 4.68 22.21 12.18
CA HIS A 119 6.10 21.92 12.10
C HIS A 119 6.94 23.07 11.50
N VAL A 120 6.37 23.78 10.52
CA VAL A 120 7.06 24.90 9.83
C VAL A 120 6.83 26.22 10.55
N GLY A 121 5.76 26.32 11.34
CA GLY A 121 5.33 27.58 11.97
C GLY A 121 4.70 28.55 10.97
N CYS A 122 3.93 28.05 10.01
CA CYS A 122 3.17 28.85 9.03
C CYS A 122 1.68 28.51 9.09
N ASP A 123 0.86 29.23 8.33
CA ASP A 123 -0.56 28.93 8.24
C ASP A 123 -0.85 27.75 7.28
N ASP A 124 -1.93 27.01 7.52
CA ASP A 124 -2.30 25.84 6.74
C ASP A 124 -2.73 26.19 5.30
N LYS A 125 -3.15 27.44 5.04
CA LYS A 125 -3.46 27.93 3.70
C LYS A 125 -2.20 28.02 2.83
N THR A 126 -1.07 28.46 3.42
CA THR A 126 0.22 28.46 2.73
C THR A 126 0.62 27.03 2.35
N VAL A 127 0.47 26.07 3.27
CA VAL A 127 0.75 24.65 2.99
C VAL A 127 -0.16 24.12 1.89
N ARG A 128 -1.46 24.42 1.92
CA ARG A 128 -2.45 24.01 0.88
C ARG A 128 -2.10 24.55 -0.50
N ASN A 129 -1.70 25.80 -0.58
CA ASN A 129 -1.35 26.44 -1.85
C ASN A 129 -0.10 25.76 -2.46
N LEU A 130 0.96 25.58 -1.67
CA LEU A 130 2.18 24.89 -2.10
C LEU A 130 1.89 23.42 -2.48
N ALA A 131 1.07 22.72 -1.70
CA ALA A 131 0.64 21.37 -2.01
C ALA A 131 -0.12 21.31 -3.34
N GLY A 132 -1.05 22.24 -3.58
CA GLY A 132 -1.83 22.31 -4.83
C GLY A 132 -0.94 22.52 -6.05
N GLU A 133 0.02 23.44 -5.99
CA GLU A 133 0.98 23.68 -7.06
C GLU A 133 1.87 22.46 -7.33
N TYR A 134 2.35 21.83 -6.25
CA TYR A 134 3.18 20.64 -6.38
C TYR A 134 2.41 19.45 -6.97
N ILE A 135 1.17 19.21 -6.50
CA ILE A 135 0.30 18.18 -7.05
C ILE A 135 0.01 18.41 -8.53
N ALA A 136 -0.26 19.65 -8.93
CA ALA A 136 -0.44 19.98 -10.35
C ALA A 136 0.81 19.67 -11.20
N THR A 137 2.00 19.93 -10.65
CA THR A 137 3.27 19.58 -11.31
C THR A 137 3.43 18.06 -11.45
N LEU A 138 3.13 17.31 -10.39
CA LEU A 138 3.18 15.84 -10.41
C LEU A 138 2.19 15.26 -11.41
N ASP A 139 0.95 15.76 -11.45
CA ASP A 139 -0.08 15.32 -12.37
C ASP A 139 0.28 15.60 -13.83
N ALA A 140 0.86 16.75 -14.13
CA ALA A 140 1.33 17.09 -15.47
C ALA A 140 2.47 16.18 -15.96
N ALA A 141 3.33 15.74 -15.04
CA ALA A 141 4.43 14.83 -15.33
C ALA A 141 4.00 13.35 -15.34
N TYR A 142 2.87 13.02 -14.72
CA TYR A 142 2.43 11.65 -14.55
C TYR A 142 1.90 11.03 -15.84
N LYS A 143 2.56 9.95 -16.28
CA LYS A 143 2.18 9.17 -17.46
C LYS A 143 2.05 7.71 -17.05
N PRO A 144 0.90 7.28 -16.53
CA PRO A 144 0.70 5.89 -16.14
C PRO A 144 0.76 4.97 -17.35
N SER A 145 1.42 3.83 -17.21
CA SER A 145 1.39 2.72 -18.15
C SER A 145 0.48 1.61 -17.64
N LEU A 146 -0.21 0.92 -18.54
CA LEU A 146 -1.03 -0.23 -18.16
C LEU A 146 -0.13 -1.46 -17.92
N PRO A 147 -0.29 -2.17 -16.77
CA PRO A 147 0.45 -3.38 -16.46
C PRO A 147 -0.15 -4.60 -17.18
N ALA A 148 0.55 -5.74 -17.16
CA ALA A 148 0.03 -7.01 -17.67
C ALA A 148 -1.26 -7.44 -16.95
N TRP A 149 -1.34 -7.26 -15.64
CA TRP A 149 -2.52 -7.58 -14.82
C TRP A 149 -3.07 -6.36 -14.10
N LEU A 150 -4.25 -5.91 -14.53
CA LEU A 150 -4.98 -4.81 -13.93
C LEU A 150 -5.89 -5.29 -12.81
N GLY A 151 -5.85 -4.61 -11.66
CA GLY A 151 -6.90 -4.68 -10.64
C GLY A 151 -7.81 -3.46 -10.77
N ILE A 152 -9.12 -3.68 -10.81
CA ILE A 152 -10.12 -2.61 -10.82
C ILE A 152 -11.11 -2.90 -9.70
N ASP A 153 -11.31 -1.94 -8.82
CA ASP A 153 -12.21 -2.04 -7.68
C ASP A 153 -12.80 -0.67 -7.35
N GLU A 154 -13.79 -0.64 -6.49
CA GLU A 154 -14.39 0.60 -6.03
C GLU A 154 -14.22 0.81 -4.53
N THR A 155 -14.16 2.08 -4.16
CA THR A 155 -14.14 2.47 -2.74
C THR A 155 -15.02 3.69 -2.51
N GLN A 156 -15.78 3.66 -1.42
CA GLN A 156 -16.59 4.80 -1.03
C GLN A 156 -15.76 5.78 -0.20
N ILE A 157 -15.68 7.03 -0.68
CA ILE A 157 -14.98 8.14 -0.02
C ILE A 157 -15.85 9.38 -0.15
N ASP A 158 -16.13 10.05 0.97
CA ASP A 158 -16.96 11.24 1.07
C ASP A 158 -18.32 11.09 0.39
N GLY A 159 -18.99 9.96 0.62
CA GLY A 159 -20.29 9.65 0.05
C GLY A 159 -20.26 9.29 -1.44
N LYS A 160 -19.13 9.40 -2.13
CA LYS A 160 -18.97 9.09 -3.55
C LYS A 160 -18.21 7.77 -3.75
N MET A 161 -18.66 7.00 -4.74
CA MET A 161 -17.95 5.80 -5.17
C MET A 161 -16.83 6.17 -6.14
N ARG A 162 -15.60 5.81 -5.81
CA ARG A 162 -14.39 6.05 -6.61
C ARG A 162 -13.92 4.75 -7.23
N CYS A 163 -13.49 4.78 -8.48
CA CYS A 163 -12.83 3.64 -9.10
C CYS A 163 -11.33 3.69 -8.85
N VAL A 164 -10.75 2.58 -8.39
CA VAL A 164 -9.32 2.44 -8.13
C VAL A 164 -8.74 1.40 -9.09
N ILE A 165 -7.68 1.77 -9.78
CA ILE A 165 -6.98 0.96 -10.77
C ILE A 165 -5.57 0.69 -10.28
N THR A 166 -5.16 -0.57 -10.29
CA THR A 166 -3.87 -1.01 -9.75
C THR A 166 -3.13 -1.93 -10.70
N ASP A 167 -1.82 -1.96 -10.54
CA ASP A 167 -0.94 -3.02 -11.02
C ASP A 167 -0.87 -4.12 -9.97
N ILE A 168 -1.50 -5.25 -10.25
CA ILE A 168 -1.54 -6.39 -9.30
C ILE A 168 -0.15 -7.00 -9.15
N GLY A 169 0.58 -7.18 -10.24
CA GLY A 169 1.92 -7.78 -10.25
C GLY A 169 2.94 -6.89 -9.57
N GLY A 170 2.98 -5.61 -9.94
CA GLY A 170 3.89 -4.61 -9.41
C GLY A 170 3.47 -4.05 -8.03
N ARG A 171 2.27 -4.39 -7.53
CA ARG A 171 1.70 -3.90 -6.27
C ARG A 171 1.83 -2.40 -6.12
N ARG A 172 1.31 -1.68 -7.09
CA ARG A 172 1.33 -0.21 -7.10
C ARG A 172 -0.01 0.35 -7.59
N PRO A 173 -0.41 1.53 -7.09
CA PRO A 173 -1.55 2.25 -7.64
C PRO A 173 -1.22 2.73 -9.06
N ILE A 174 -2.20 2.69 -9.95
CA ILE A 174 -2.12 3.25 -11.29
C ILE A 174 -2.99 4.49 -11.39
N GLU A 175 -4.23 4.42 -10.88
CA GLU A 175 -5.12 5.57 -10.93
C GLU A 175 -6.23 5.46 -9.88
N MET A 176 -6.75 6.63 -9.48
CA MET A 176 -8.04 6.76 -8.82
C MET A 176 -8.89 7.71 -9.65
N LEU A 177 -10.05 7.23 -10.13
CA LEU A 177 -11.00 8.06 -10.88
C LEU A 177 -12.02 8.73 -9.96
N ALA A 178 -12.52 9.87 -10.40
CA ALA A 178 -13.46 10.68 -9.62
C ALA A 178 -14.80 9.98 -9.34
N ASP A 179 -15.16 9.00 -10.14
CA ASP A 179 -16.33 8.16 -10.01
C ASP A 179 -16.03 6.74 -10.51
N ARG A 180 -17.03 5.84 -10.41
CA ARG A 180 -16.95 4.47 -10.93
C ARG A 180 -17.71 4.26 -12.25
N ASP A 181 -18.13 5.34 -12.90
CA ASP A 181 -18.99 5.25 -14.05
C ASP A 181 -18.31 4.58 -15.25
N LYS A 182 -19.10 3.81 -15.98
CA LYS A 182 -18.65 3.09 -17.18
C LYS A 182 -17.96 4.04 -18.16
N GLY A 183 -18.55 5.23 -18.38
CA GLY A 183 -18.01 6.24 -19.29
C GLY A 183 -16.66 6.78 -18.86
N THR A 184 -16.50 7.11 -17.57
CA THR A 184 -15.25 7.62 -17.00
C THR A 184 -14.12 6.61 -17.13
N LEU A 185 -14.37 5.34 -16.74
CA LEU A 185 -13.39 4.27 -16.85
C LEU A 185 -13.04 3.96 -18.31
N THR A 186 -14.04 3.88 -19.21
CA THR A 186 -13.81 3.65 -20.63
C THR A 186 -12.94 4.74 -21.24
N THR A 187 -13.27 6.02 -20.97
CA THR A 187 -12.52 7.16 -21.48
C THR A 187 -11.08 7.15 -20.99
N TRP A 188 -10.89 6.82 -19.72
CA TRP A 188 -9.54 6.75 -19.16
C TRP A 188 -8.72 5.63 -19.83
N LEU A 189 -9.24 4.42 -19.89
CA LEU A 189 -8.57 3.26 -20.52
C LEU A 189 -8.26 3.48 -22.00
N HIS A 190 -9.15 4.14 -22.74
CA HIS A 190 -8.94 4.43 -24.17
C HIS A 190 -7.72 5.33 -24.46
N ARG A 191 -7.32 6.18 -23.53
CA ARG A 191 -6.15 7.06 -23.68
C ARG A 191 -4.83 6.30 -23.75
N HIS A 192 -4.81 5.07 -23.24
CA HIS A 192 -3.60 4.24 -23.17
C HIS A 192 -3.43 3.42 -24.45
N LYS A 193 -2.34 3.67 -25.20
CA LYS A 193 -2.01 2.93 -26.43
C LYS A 193 -1.49 1.51 -26.12
N GLU A 194 -0.88 1.32 -24.93
CA GLU A 194 -0.27 0.06 -24.48
C GLU A 194 -1.30 -0.99 -24.01
N ARG A 195 -2.60 -0.75 -24.13
CA ARG A 195 -3.64 -1.70 -23.73
C ARG A 195 -3.51 -3.10 -24.37
N LYS A 196 -2.75 -3.23 -25.45
CA LYS A 196 -2.43 -4.52 -26.07
C LYS A 196 -1.53 -5.41 -25.21
N HIS A 197 -0.83 -4.85 -24.22
CA HIS A 197 0.03 -5.57 -23.30
C HIS A 197 -0.70 -6.09 -22.06
N VAL A 198 -1.99 -5.76 -21.92
CA VAL A 198 -2.80 -6.25 -20.80
C VAL A 198 -3.14 -7.72 -21.08
N GLU A 199 -2.72 -8.58 -20.16
CA GLU A 199 -2.91 -10.03 -20.21
C GLU A 199 -4.12 -10.49 -19.39
N GLY A 200 -4.60 -9.67 -18.44
CA GLY A 200 -5.77 -9.99 -17.65
C GLY A 200 -6.26 -8.83 -16.78
N VAL A 201 -7.51 -8.92 -16.36
CA VAL A 201 -8.17 -7.93 -15.52
C VAL A 201 -8.84 -8.62 -14.34
N ALA A 202 -8.50 -8.25 -13.12
CA ALA A 202 -9.21 -8.69 -11.91
C ALA A 202 -10.21 -7.61 -11.49
N ILE A 203 -11.47 -8.02 -11.30
CA ILE A 203 -12.57 -7.12 -10.94
C ILE A 203 -13.43 -7.72 -9.84
N ASP A 204 -14.26 -6.87 -9.24
CA ASP A 204 -15.41 -7.29 -8.47
C ASP A 204 -16.59 -7.68 -9.37
N MET A 205 -17.63 -8.29 -8.77
CA MET A 205 -18.84 -8.69 -9.49
C MET A 205 -19.73 -7.49 -9.82
N TRP A 206 -19.16 -6.49 -10.52
CA TRP A 206 -19.84 -5.30 -11.01
C TRP A 206 -19.92 -5.33 -12.54
N ARG A 207 -21.14 -5.43 -13.09
CA ARG A 207 -21.36 -5.59 -14.54
C ARG A 207 -20.68 -4.51 -15.40
N PRO A 208 -20.75 -3.21 -15.05
CA PRO A 208 -20.08 -2.18 -15.84
C PRO A 208 -18.58 -2.43 -16.02
N TYR A 209 -17.88 -2.96 -15.01
CA TYR A 209 -16.46 -3.29 -15.13
C TYR A 209 -16.21 -4.44 -16.11
N ARG A 210 -17.04 -5.49 -16.05
CA ARG A 210 -16.99 -6.58 -17.03
C ARG A 210 -17.19 -6.08 -18.45
N ASP A 211 -18.21 -5.24 -18.65
CA ASP A 211 -18.54 -4.71 -19.97
C ASP A 211 -17.42 -3.84 -20.51
N VAL A 212 -16.79 -3.00 -19.66
CA VAL A 212 -15.62 -2.19 -20.04
C VAL A 212 -14.43 -3.08 -20.38
N ALA A 213 -14.12 -4.06 -19.52
CA ALA A 213 -13.01 -5.00 -19.75
C ALA A 213 -13.19 -5.75 -21.09
N GLY A 214 -14.38 -6.27 -21.37
CA GLY A 214 -14.69 -6.97 -22.64
C GLY A 214 -14.63 -6.06 -23.87
N THR A 215 -14.97 -4.78 -23.73
CA THR A 215 -14.92 -3.80 -24.83
C THR A 215 -13.49 -3.30 -25.09
N ILE A 216 -12.75 -2.99 -24.04
CA ILE A 216 -11.41 -2.38 -24.14
C ILE A 216 -10.33 -3.43 -24.41
N PHE A 217 -10.50 -4.63 -23.82
CA PHE A 217 -9.53 -5.73 -23.86
C PHE A 217 -10.21 -7.00 -24.45
N PRO A 218 -10.61 -7.01 -25.73
CA PRO A 218 -11.28 -8.16 -26.32
C PRO A 218 -10.38 -9.41 -26.27
N GLY A 219 -10.95 -10.52 -25.75
CA GLY A 219 -10.23 -11.78 -25.62
C GLY A 219 -9.33 -11.92 -24.38
N VAL A 220 -9.16 -10.85 -23.62
CA VAL A 220 -8.36 -10.88 -22.39
C VAL A 220 -9.19 -11.47 -21.24
N PRO A 221 -8.64 -12.41 -20.44
CA PRO A 221 -9.36 -13.01 -19.32
C PRO A 221 -9.74 -11.96 -18.26
N VAL A 222 -11.01 -12.04 -17.84
CA VAL A 222 -11.52 -11.31 -16.69
C VAL A 222 -11.66 -12.29 -15.53
N VAL A 223 -11.04 -11.97 -14.39
CA VAL A 223 -11.05 -12.80 -13.19
C VAL A 223 -11.81 -12.10 -12.08
N ILE A 224 -12.77 -12.80 -11.48
CA ILE A 224 -13.40 -12.32 -10.23
C ILE A 224 -12.51 -12.67 -9.05
N ASP A 225 -12.28 -11.68 -8.18
CA ASP A 225 -11.55 -11.94 -6.95
C ASP A 225 -12.28 -12.98 -6.09
N LYS A 226 -11.57 -14.08 -5.81
CA LYS A 226 -12.07 -15.17 -4.99
C LYS A 226 -12.60 -14.73 -3.63
N PHE A 227 -12.00 -13.70 -3.02
CA PHE A 227 -12.43 -13.23 -1.70
C PHE A 227 -13.84 -12.66 -1.72
N HIS A 228 -14.26 -12.03 -2.83
CA HIS A 228 -15.63 -11.56 -2.99
C HIS A 228 -16.63 -12.71 -3.07
N VAL A 229 -16.31 -13.76 -3.82
CA VAL A 229 -17.17 -14.94 -3.95
C VAL A 229 -17.25 -15.73 -2.65
N VAL A 230 -16.10 -15.93 -2.01
CA VAL A 230 -16.00 -16.61 -0.71
C VAL A 230 -16.76 -15.84 0.38
N ARG A 231 -16.70 -14.51 0.37
CA ARG A 231 -17.49 -13.65 1.29
C ARG A 231 -18.99 -13.85 1.11
N MET A 232 -19.46 -14.16 -0.11
CA MET A 232 -20.87 -14.49 -0.34
C MET A 232 -21.27 -15.81 0.33
N ALA A 233 -20.40 -16.83 0.35
CA ALA A 233 -20.68 -18.07 1.08
C ALA A 233 -20.81 -17.80 2.60
N ASN A 234 -19.93 -16.98 3.17
CA ASN A 234 -20.06 -16.52 4.57
C ASN A 234 -21.37 -15.78 4.80
N TYR A 235 -21.73 -14.89 3.87
CA TYR A 235 -22.98 -14.14 3.97
C TYR A 235 -24.20 -15.05 3.93
N CYS A 236 -24.21 -16.09 3.07
CA CYS A 236 -25.29 -17.06 3.01
C CYS A 236 -25.45 -17.84 4.31
N MET A 237 -24.33 -18.36 4.86
CA MET A 237 -24.31 -19.03 6.16
C MET A 237 -24.78 -18.10 7.28
N GLU A 238 -24.37 -16.84 7.29
CA GLU A 238 -24.80 -15.83 8.27
C GLU A 238 -26.31 -15.54 8.18
N ARG A 239 -26.91 -15.56 6.98
CA ARG A 239 -28.37 -15.45 6.81
C ARG A 239 -29.10 -16.59 7.50
N VAL A 240 -28.62 -17.84 7.33
CA VAL A 240 -29.17 -19.00 8.02
C VAL A 240 -29.10 -18.81 9.53
N ARG A 241 -27.93 -18.43 10.06
CA ARG A 241 -27.75 -18.15 11.48
C ARG A 241 -28.75 -17.09 12.00
N ILE A 242 -28.91 -15.98 11.27
CA ILE A 242 -29.84 -14.90 11.65
C ILE A 242 -31.28 -15.39 11.62
N ARG A 243 -31.65 -16.16 10.59
CA ARG A 243 -33.00 -16.72 10.48
C ARG A 243 -33.34 -17.65 11.64
N LEU A 244 -32.45 -18.56 11.97
CA LEU A 244 -32.63 -19.49 13.08
C LEU A 244 -32.63 -18.75 14.44
N ALA A 245 -31.83 -17.71 14.61
CA ALA A 245 -31.81 -16.89 15.81
C ALA A 245 -33.14 -16.16 16.09
N LYS A 246 -33.91 -15.81 15.05
CA LYS A 246 -35.19 -15.08 15.21
C LYS A 246 -36.23 -15.84 16.03
N SER A 247 -36.25 -17.16 15.99
CA SER A 247 -37.15 -18.01 16.73
C SER A 247 -36.73 -18.29 18.17
N ARG A 248 -35.57 -17.77 18.62
CA ARG A 248 -34.98 -18.04 19.93
C ARG A 248 -35.24 -16.91 20.93
N THR A 249 -35.08 -17.21 22.24
CA THR A 249 -35.16 -16.20 23.31
C THR A 249 -34.07 -15.15 23.19
N LYS A 250 -34.22 -14.01 23.87
CA LYS A 250 -33.28 -12.89 23.80
C LYS A 250 -31.88 -13.28 24.31
N GLU A 251 -31.81 -14.13 25.32
CA GLU A 251 -30.56 -14.64 25.91
C GLU A 251 -29.79 -15.50 24.92
N VAL A 252 -30.47 -16.46 24.29
CA VAL A 252 -29.90 -17.34 23.26
C VAL A 252 -29.43 -16.54 22.06
N ARG A 253 -30.19 -15.53 21.62
CA ARG A 253 -29.76 -14.65 20.50
C ARG A 253 -28.45 -13.94 20.80
N ARG A 254 -28.23 -13.48 22.04
CA ARG A 254 -27.00 -12.81 22.45
C ARG A 254 -25.80 -13.75 22.36
N ASP A 255 -25.92 -14.98 22.79
CA ASP A 255 -24.85 -15.96 22.69
C ASP A 255 -24.59 -16.36 21.23
N TRP A 256 -25.64 -16.46 20.42
CA TRP A 256 -25.53 -16.67 18.99
C TRP A 256 -24.85 -15.51 18.21
N MET A 257 -24.93 -14.29 18.70
CA MET A 257 -24.15 -13.19 18.11
C MET A 257 -22.64 -13.44 18.20
N ARG A 258 -22.18 -14.05 19.28
CA ARG A 258 -20.76 -14.41 19.48
C ARG A 258 -20.31 -15.53 18.56
N SER A 259 -21.20 -16.41 18.10
CA SER A 259 -20.86 -17.50 17.19
C SER A 259 -20.42 -17.02 15.80
N LYS A 260 -20.86 -15.84 15.35
CA LYS A 260 -20.51 -15.27 14.05
C LYS A 260 -19.02 -15.30 13.74
N ALA A 261 -18.19 -14.91 14.71
CA ALA A 261 -16.74 -14.84 14.53
C ALA A 261 -16.12 -16.22 14.28
N ILE A 262 -16.68 -17.29 14.88
CA ILE A 262 -16.23 -18.67 14.72
C ILE A 262 -16.75 -19.24 13.41
N LEU A 263 -18.05 -19.09 13.15
CA LEU A 263 -18.71 -19.58 11.94
C LEU A 263 -18.12 -19.01 10.64
N ASN A 264 -17.63 -17.77 10.66
CA ASN A 264 -16.99 -17.14 9.49
C ASN A 264 -15.54 -17.57 9.26
N LYS A 265 -14.90 -18.23 10.23
CA LYS A 265 -13.54 -18.78 10.05
C LYS A 265 -13.57 -20.07 9.24
N ARG A 266 -12.46 -20.38 8.58
CA ARG A 266 -12.23 -21.71 8.03
C ARG A 266 -12.05 -22.71 9.18
N GLU A 267 -12.58 -23.89 9.03
CA GLU A 267 -12.46 -24.95 10.03
C GLU A 267 -11.00 -25.23 10.40
N SER A 268 -10.11 -25.26 9.40
CA SER A 268 -8.68 -25.49 9.58
C SER A 268 -7.95 -24.41 10.41
N THR A 269 -8.57 -23.24 10.62
CA THR A 269 -7.96 -22.12 11.39
C THR A 269 -8.55 -21.98 12.80
N LEU A 270 -9.44 -22.89 13.20
CA LEU A 270 -10.08 -22.86 14.51
C LEU A 270 -9.13 -23.40 15.58
N THR A 271 -9.12 -22.75 16.74
CA THR A 271 -8.53 -23.32 17.96
C THR A 271 -9.38 -24.47 18.49
N GLU A 272 -8.82 -25.36 19.33
CA GLU A 272 -9.56 -26.46 19.93
C GLU A 272 -10.84 -25.99 20.66
N LYS A 273 -10.75 -24.93 21.45
CA LYS A 273 -11.91 -24.32 22.12
C LYS A 273 -12.97 -23.82 21.12
N GLN A 274 -12.53 -23.22 20.02
CA GLN A 274 -13.46 -22.74 18.98
C GLN A 274 -14.12 -23.90 18.24
N ARG A 275 -13.38 -24.97 17.97
CA ARG A 275 -13.89 -26.20 17.36
C ARG A 275 -14.93 -26.86 18.27
N PHE A 276 -14.63 -27.04 19.54
CA PHE A 276 -15.59 -27.58 20.51
C PHE A 276 -16.89 -26.78 20.54
N ASN A 277 -16.83 -25.45 20.60
CA ASN A 277 -18.04 -24.61 20.56
C ASN A 277 -18.80 -24.75 19.23
N LEU A 278 -18.09 -24.82 18.10
CA LEU A 278 -18.68 -25.02 16.80
C LEU A 278 -19.43 -26.37 16.75
N ASP A 279 -18.80 -27.46 17.16
CA ASP A 279 -19.38 -28.80 17.14
C ASP A 279 -20.66 -28.88 17.98
N MET A 280 -20.67 -28.23 19.15
CA MET A 280 -21.86 -28.10 19.98
C MET A 280 -23.01 -27.37 19.28
N TRP A 281 -22.72 -26.29 18.56
CA TRP A 281 -23.76 -25.56 17.82
C TRP A 281 -24.28 -26.35 16.63
N LEU A 282 -23.40 -27.00 15.87
CA LEU A 282 -23.76 -27.78 14.70
C LEU A 282 -24.54 -29.05 15.07
N ALA A 283 -24.23 -29.69 16.20
CA ALA A 283 -24.97 -30.84 16.71
C ALA A 283 -26.43 -30.49 17.09
N ASN A 284 -26.65 -29.28 17.60
CA ASN A 284 -27.98 -28.84 18.05
C ASN A 284 -28.81 -28.17 16.95
N GLU A 285 -28.21 -27.79 15.81
CA GLU A 285 -28.85 -27.02 14.74
C GLU A 285 -28.50 -27.60 13.36
N PRO A 286 -29.25 -28.64 12.89
CA PRO A 286 -28.93 -29.33 11.62
C PRO A 286 -28.88 -28.41 10.38
N GLU A 287 -29.77 -27.41 10.29
CA GLU A 287 -29.74 -26.46 9.19
C GLU A 287 -28.50 -25.57 9.22
N LEU A 288 -28.00 -25.21 10.41
CA LEU A 288 -26.75 -24.47 10.56
C LEU A 288 -25.56 -25.35 10.21
N ALA A 289 -25.58 -26.62 10.56
CA ALA A 289 -24.58 -27.61 10.19
C ALA A 289 -24.46 -27.76 8.66
N ASP A 290 -25.60 -27.90 7.98
CA ASP A 290 -25.65 -27.94 6.51
C ASP A 290 -25.10 -26.65 5.90
N ALA A 291 -25.48 -25.49 6.41
CA ALA A 291 -24.99 -24.20 5.91
C ALA A 291 -23.48 -24.04 6.13
N TYR A 292 -22.96 -24.49 7.27
CA TYR A 292 -21.53 -24.47 7.56
C TYR A 292 -20.75 -25.42 6.65
N ARG A 293 -21.25 -26.65 6.46
CA ARG A 293 -20.69 -27.64 5.54
C ARG A 293 -20.63 -27.09 4.11
N LEU A 294 -21.70 -26.47 3.63
CA LEU A 294 -21.74 -25.84 2.30
C LEU A 294 -20.70 -24.72 2.18
N LYS A 295 -20.57 -23.87 3.21
CA LYS A 295 -19.54 -22.84 3.24
C LYS A 295 -18.14 -23.45 3.12
N GLU A 296 -17.80 -24.47 3.93
CA GLU A 296 -16.49 -25.12 3.88
C GLU A 296 -16.26 -25.86 2.56
N SER A 297 -17.28 -26.55 2.02
CA SER A 297 -17.22 -27.18 0.69
C SER A 297 -16.90 -26.14 -0.38
N PHE A 298 -17.59 -24.99 -0.38
CA PHE A 298 -17.33 -23.91 -1.31
C PHE A 298 -15.90 -23.36 -1.20
N TYR A 299 -15.39 -23.18 0.02
CA TYR A 299 -13.99 -22.81 0.26
C TYR A 299 -13.01 -23.85 -0.30
N GLY A 300 -13.36 -25.13 -0.16
CA GLY A 300 -12.55 -26.25 -0.64
C GLY A 300 -12.32 -26.22 -2.14
N ILE A 301 -13.30 -25.75 -2.94
CA ILE A 301 -13.21 -25.63 -4.40
C ILE A 301 -11.95 -24.87 -4.83
N TYR A 302 -11.62 -23.77 -4.14
CA TYR A 302 -10.44 -22.93 -4.46
C TYR A 302 -9.09 -23.55 -4.12
N GLY A 303 -9.09 -24.69 -3.41
CA GLY A 303 -7.87 -25.49 -3.13
C GLY A 303 -7.68 -26.67 -4.09
N MET A 304 -8.63 -26.94 -4.99
CA MET A 304 -8.59 -28.08 -5.91
C MET A 304 -7.86 -27.73 -7.20
N LYS A 305 -7.38 -28.76 -7.92
CA LYS A 305 -6.92 -28.61 -9.31
C LYS A 305 -8.11 -28.30 -10.23
N LYS A 306 -7.87 -27.54 -11.31
CA LYS A 306 -8.90 -27.03 -12.21
C LYS A 306 -10.01 -28.05 -12.59
N PRO A 307 -9.72 -29.28 -13.10
CA PRO A 307 -10.79 -30.20 -13.49
C PRO A 307 -11.71 -30.58 -12.33
N GLN A 308 -11.12 -30.82 -11.15
CA GLN A 308 -11.86 -31.15 -9.92
C GLN A 308 -12.65 -29.96 -9.40
N ALA A 309 -12.03 -28.76 -9.44
CA ALA A 309 -12.65 -27.51 -9.03
C ALA A 309 -13.90 -27.19 -9.88
N LEU A 310 -13.80 -27.36 -11.20
CA LEU A 310 -14.95 -27.13 -12.11
C LEU A 310 -16.06 -28.12 -11.84
N ALA A 311 -15.75 -29.41 -11.67
CA ALA A 311 -16.73 -30.43 -11.34
C ALA A 311 -17.43 -30.13 -10.00
N ALA A 312 -16.67 -29.79 -8.95
CA ALA A 312 -17.22 -29.43 -7.65
C ALA A 312 -18.05 -28.13 -7.71
N TYR A 313 -17.61 -27.16 -8.51
CA TYR A 313 -18.32 -25.90 -8.71
C TYR A 313 -19.70 -26.14 -9.37
N ASP A 314 -19.75 -26.97 -10.41
CA ASP A 314 -20.98 -27.26 -11.12
C ASP A 314 -21.94 -28.13 -10.27
N ALA A 315 -21.40 -29.03 -9.44
CA ALA A 315 -22.17 -29.87 -8.51
C ALA A 315 -22.74 -29.06 -7.33
N PHE A 316 -22.08 -28.01 -6.88
CA PHE A 316 -22.45 -27.25 -5.67
C PHE A 316 -23.91 -26.81 -5.61
N LYS A 317 -24.51 -26.46 -6.75
CA LYS A 317 -25.94 -26.07 -6.82
C LYS A 317 -26.86 -27.22 -6.39
N GLY A 318 -26.52 -28.45 -6.74
CA GLY A 318 -27.27 -29.66 -6.37
C GLY A 318 -27.12 -29.99 -4.88
N ASP A 319 -25.96 -29.65 -4.29
CA ASP A 319 -25.65 -29.95 -2.90
C ASP A 319 -26.40 -29.04 -1.90
N VAL A 320 -27.00 -27.94 -2.36
CA VAL A 320 -27.75 -27.00 -1.51
C VAL A 320 -29.14 -27.56 -1.21
N PRO A 321 -29.44 -27.95 0.06
CA PRO A 321 -30.76 -28.44 0.45
C PRO A 321 -31.88 -27.46 0.13
N GLN A 322 -33.08 -27.97 -0.14
CA GLN A 322 -34.23 -27.14 -0.48
C GLN A 322 -34.51 -26.06 0.58
N ALA A 323 -34.38 -26.41 1.86
CA ALA A 323 -34.60 -25.52 2.99
C ALA A 323 -33.64 -24.30 2.99
N LEU A 324 -32.43 -24.46 2.42
CA LEU A 324 -31.38 -23.42 2.41
C LEU A 324 -31.31 -22.65 1.09
N LYS A 325 -32.05 -23.05 0.05
CA LYS A 325 -32.00 -22.40 -1.28
C LYS A 325 -32.29 -20.90 -1.23
N ALA A 326 -33.19 -20.45 -0.37
CA ALA A 326 -33.54 -19.06 -0.22
C ALA A 326 -32.38 -18.25 0.39
N ASP A 327 -31.66 -18.82 1.37
CA ASP A 327 -30.51 -18.20 2.01
C ASP A 327 -29.29 -18.16 1.10
N PHE A 328 -29.07 -19.21 0.28
CA PHE A 328 -27.96 -19.32 -0.67
C PHE A 328 -28.24 -18.71 -2.05
N LYS A 329 -29.44 -18.15 -2.29
CA LYS A 329 -29.82 -17.57 -3.58
C LYS A 329 -28.81 -16.58 -4.14
N VAL A 330 -28.24 -15.73 -3.31
CA VAL A 330 -27.27 -14.71 -3.74
C VAL A 330 -26.02 -15.36 -4.32
N LEU A 331 -25.43 -16.34 -3.62
CA LEU A 331 -24.27 -17.10 -4.10
C LEU A 331 -24.58 -17.88 -5.38
N LEU A 332 -25.69 -18.64 -5.41
CA LEU A 332 -26.09 -19.42 -6.58
C LEU A 332 -26.37 -18.56 -7.82
N THR A 333 -26.90 -17.34 -7.61
CA THR A 333 -27.11 -16.38 -8.70
C THR A 333 -25.77 -15.83 -9.21
N ALA A 334 -24.85 -15.49 -8.31
CA ALA A 334 -23.50 -15.04 -8.67
C ALA A 334 -22.76 -16.14 -9.45
N MET A 335 -22.77 -17.38 -8.95
CA MET A 335 -22.16 -18.53 -9.61
C MET A 335 -22.68 -18.73 -11.05
N ARG A 336 -23.97 -18.55 -11.26
CA ARG A 336 -24.56 -18.64 -12.59
C ARG A 336 -24.18 -17.51 -13.52
N ASN A 337 -24.29 -16.27 -13.01
CA ASN A 337 -24.15 -15.06 -13.85
C ASN A 337 -22.68 -14.71 -14.15
N TRP A 338 -21.75 -15.18 -13.32
CA TRP A 338 -20.34 -14.88 -13.37
C TRP A 338 -19.47 -16.13 -13.49
N ARG A 339 -20.07 -17.24 -13.98
CA ARG A 339 -19.36 -18.51 -14.09
C ARG A 339 -18.02 -18.41 -14.83
N PRO A 340 -17.97 -17.80 -16.04
CA PRO A 340 -16.71 -17.70 -16.77
C PRO A 340 -15.63 -16.96 -15.98
N GLU A 341 -15.96 -15.81 -15.39
CA GLU A 341 -15.02 -14.96 -14.69
C GLU A 341 -14.61 -15.54 -13.32
N ILE A 342 -15.51 -16.24 -12.62
CA ILE A 342 -15.17 -16.94 -11.37
C ILE A 342 -14.26 -18.12 -11.66
N THR A 343 -14.56 -18.89 -12.71
CA THR A 343 -13.77 -20.09 -13.04
C THR A 343 -12.45 -19.76 -13.74
N ALA A 344 -12.31 -18.57 -14.33
CA ALA A 344 -11.04 -18.09 -14.86
C ALA A 344 -9.93 -18.01 -13.77
N TYR A 345 -10.29 -17.93 -12.49
CA TYR A 345 -9.32 -18.01 -11.39
C TYR A 345 -8.49 -19.30 -11.41
N PHE A 346 -9.04 -20.42 -11.88
CA PHE A 346 -8.32 -21.71 -11.91
C PHE A 346 -7.28 -21.80 -13.01
N ASP A 347 -7.33 -20.91 -14.01
CA ASP A 347 -6.27 -20.71 -15.00
C ASP A 347 -5.32 -19.61 -14.58
N HIS A 348 -5.87 -18.57 -13.96
CA HIS A 348 -5.17 -17.36 -13.57
C HIS A 348 -5.43 -17.09 -12.07
N PRO A 349 -4.64 -17.66 -11.15
CA PRO A 349 -4.86 -17.55 -9.70
C PRO A 349 -4.48 -16.15 -9.17
N ILE A 350 -5.07 -15.13 -9.76
CA ILE A 350 -4.88 -13.72 -9.43
C ILE A 350 -5.92 -13.29 -8.39
N SER A 351 -5.51 -12.44 -7.48
CA SER A 351 -6.42 -11.84 -6.50
C SER A 351 -6.28 -10.33 -6.48
N ASN A 352 -7.38 -9.64 -6.19
CA ASN A 352 -7.44 -8.18 -6.08
C ASN A 352 -7.05 -7.67 -4.67
N ALA A 353 -6.40 -8.51 -3.86
CA ALA A 353 -6.06 -8.21 -2.46
C ALA A 353 -5.23 -6.94 -2.29
N TYR A 354 -4.36 -6.61 -3.25
CA TYR A 354 -3.61 -5.36 -3.22
C TYR A 354 -4.54 -4.15 -3.37
N THR A 355 -5.49 -4.21 -4.30
CA THR A 355 -6.47 -3.13 -4.52
C THR A 355 -7.37 -2.94 -3.30
N GLU A 356 -7.83 -4.04 -2.67
CA GLU A 356 -8.58 -3.97 -1.41
C GLU A 356 -7.76 -3.30 -0.28
N ALA A 357 -6.48 -3.67 -0.14
CA ALA A 357 -5.58 -3.05 0.84
C ALA A 357 -5.39 -1.56 0.55
N LEU A 358 -5.21 -1.18 -0.72
CA LEU A 358 -5.06 0.21 -1.15
C LEU A 358 -6.34 1.02 -0.88
N ASN A 359 -7.51 0.43 -1.08
CA ASN A 359 -8.79 1.04 -0.71
C ASN A 359 -8.87 1.35 0.80
N GLY A 360 -8.31 0.47 1.65
CA GLY A 360 -8.14 0.71 3.08
C GLY A 360 -7.23 1.90 3.37
N VAL A 361 -6.11 2.01 2.67
CA VAL A 361 -5.18 3.15 2.75
C VAL A 361 -5.87 4.45 2.34
N ALA A 362 -6.59 4.47 1.21
CA ALA A 362 -7.32 5.64 0.74
C ALA A 362 -8.35 6.15 1.78
N LYS A 363 -9.10 5.24 2.41
CA LYS A 363 -10.03 5.59 3.50
C LYS A 363 -9.32 6.15 4.72
N THR A 364 -8.12 5.67 5.04
CA THR A 364 -7.31 6.16 6.16
C THR A 364 -6.79 7.56 5.88
N ILE A 365 -6.26 7.81 4.67
CA ILE A 365 -5.80 9.14 4.22
C ILE A 365 -6.97 10.14 4.31
N ASN A 366 -8.14 9.76 3.79
CA ASN A 366 -9.33 10.63 3.82
C ASN A 366 -9.75 10.99 5.26
N ARG A 367 -9.79 10.01 6.16
CA ARG A 367 -10.12 10.26 7.58
C ARG A 367 -9.12 11.16 8.28
N ALA A 368 -7.82 10.98 8.01
CA ALA A 368 -6.76 11.81 8.59
C ALA A 368 -6.85 13.27 8.08
N GLY A 369 -7.19 13.45 6.80
CA GLY A 369 -7.23 14.74 6.13
C GLY A 369 -8.45 15.61 6.44
N ARG A 370 -9.52 15.04 6.97
CA ARG A 370 -10.75 15.73 7.39
C ARG A 370 -11.27 16.77 6.36
N GLY A 371 -11.37 16.37 5.10
CA GLY A 371 -11.87 17.24 4.02
C GLY A 371 -10.85 17.57 2.94
N TYR A 372 -9.94 16.64 2.64
CA TYR A 372 -9.11 16.74 1.43
C TYR A 372 -9.97 16.78 0.18
N SER A 373 -9.57 17.61 -0.80
CA SER A 373 -10.14 17.51 -2.14
C SER A 373 -9.79 16.17 -2.79
N PHE A 374 -10.50 15.81 -3.83
CA PHE A 374 -10.23 14.58 -4.59
C PHE A 374 -8.81 14.56 -5.15
N GLU A 375 -8.31 15.69 -5.65
CA GLU A 375 -6.97 15.84 -6.21
C GLU A 375 -5.89 15.54 -5.17
N VAL A 376 -6.04 16.06 -3.95
CA VAL A 376 -5.11 15.82 -2.84
C VAL A 376 -5.14 14.35 -2.44
N LEU A 377 -6.33 13.75 -2.30
CA LEU A 377 -6.49 12.35 -1.96
C LEU A 377 -5.85 11.44 -3.02
N ARG A 378 -6.14 11.70 -4.30
CA ARG A 378 -5.59 10.98 -5.44
C ARG A 378 -4.07 11.09 -5.47
N ALA A 379 -3.52 12.29 -5.35
CA ALA A 379 -2.07 12.52 -5.35
C ALA A 379 -1.37 11.78 -4.20
N ARG A 380 -1.94 11.80 -3.01
CA ARG A 380 -1.41 11.06 -1.86
C ARG A 380 -1.45 9.55 -2.07
N LEU A 381 -2.49 9.03 -2.70
CA LEU A 381 -2.58 7.62 -3.02
C LEU A 381 -1.54 7.20 -4.05
N LEU A 382 -1.34 8.01 -5.10
CA LEU A 382 -0.44 7.70 -6.21
C LEU A 382 1.02 7.97 -5.89
N PHE A 383 1.32 9.08 -5.21
CA PHE A 383 2.69 9.60 -5.04
C PHE A 383 3.17 9.57 -3.59
N GLY A 384 2.28 9.37 -2.61
CA GLY A 384 2.63 9.44 -1.18
C GLY A 384 3.41 8.23 -0.65
N SER A 385 3.30 7.07 -1.28
CA SER A 385 4.08 5.90 -0.93
C SER A 385 5.28 5.78 -1.87
N LYS A 386 6.50 5.93 -1.33
CA LYS A 386 7.67 5.34 -2.01
C LYS A 386 7.37 3.85 -2.15
N PRO A 387 7.63 3.23 -3.32
CA PRO A 387 7.51 1.78 -3.41
C PRO A 387 8.35 1.19 -2.26
N ARG A 388 7.69 0.58 -1.30
CA ARG A 388 8.38 -0.25 -0.34
C ARG A 388 8.93 -1.38 -1.18
N ILE A 389 10.23 -1.40 -1.41
CA ILE A 389 10.94 -2.62 -1.73
C ILE A 389 10.67 -3.49 -0.50
N GLN A 390 9.62 -4.31 -0.56
CA GLN A 390 9.47 -5.35 0.44
C GLN A 390 10.67 -6.25 0.21
N PRO A 391 11.52 -6.45 1.23
CA PRO A 391 12.47 -7.54 1.14
C PRO A 391 11.68 -8.79 0.72
N PRO A 392 12.23 -9.66 -0.12
CA PRO A 392 11.57 -10.91 -0.50
C PRO A 392 10.96 -11.47 0.78
N LYS A 393 9.67 -11.86 0.74
CA LYS A 393 9.03 -12.45 1.91
C LYS A 393 9.95 -13.52 2.40
N GLU A 394 10.58 -13.31 3.54
CA GLU A 394 11.29 -14.39 4.23
C GLU A 394 10.29 -15.53 4.29
N THR A 395 10.70 -16.67 3.77
CA THR A 395 9.92 -17.91 3.87
C THR A 395 9.49 -17.99 5.34
N PRO A 396 8.19 -18.23 5.66
CA PRO A 396 7.73 -18.21 7.03
C PRO A 396 8.71 -18.99 7.89
N ILE A 397 9.32 -18.34 8.87
CA ILE A 397 10.24 -19.00 9.80
C ILE A 397 9.41 -20.09 10.45
N MET A 398 9.74 -21.34 10.12
CA MET A 398 9.05 -22.50 10.69
C MET A 398 9.07 -22.36 12.22
N THR A 399 7.95 -22.58 12.87
CA THR A 399 7.89 -22.63 14.32
C THR A 399 8.86 -23.69 14.85
N ARG A 400 9.34 -23.53 16.08
CA ARG A 400 10.23 -24.53 16.70
C ARG A 400 9.63 -25.95 16.66
N GLY A 401 8.30 -26.07 16.76
CA GLY A 401 7.59 -27.35 16.64
C GLY A 401 7.62 -27.94 15.23
N GLU A 402 7.41 -27.11 14.20
CA GLU A 402 7.50 -27.54 12.80
C GLU A 402 8.92 -27.94 12.40
N GLN A 403 9.93 -27.19 12.88
CA GLN A 403 11.34 -27.55 12.68
C GLN A 403 11.70 -28.88 13.35
N ALA A 404 11.20 -29.12 14.57
CA ALA A 404 11.41 -30.36 15.27
C ALA A 404 10.75 -31.55 14.55
N LEU A 405 9.51 -31.37 14.06
CA LEU A 405 8.80 -32.39 13.30
C LEU A 405 9.51 -32.71 11.97
N GLN A 406 9.91 -31.69 11.23
CA GLN A 406 10.63 -31.84 9.97
C GLN A 406 11.98 -32.52 10.18
N ARG A 407 12.71 -32.16 11.26
CA ARG A 407 13.96 -32.82 11.63
C ARG A 407 13.73 -34.27 11.97
N ALA A 408 12.72 -34.63 12.71
CA ALA A 408 12.38 -36.01 13.05
C ALA A 408 12.05 -36.85 11.79
N GLN A 409 11.32 -36.26 10.82
CA GLN A 409 11.02 -36.91 9.54
C GLN A 409 12.30 -37.17 8.70
N LEU A 410 13.17 -36.15 8.62
CA LEU A 410 14.45 -36.29 7.88
C LEU A 410 15.40 -37.29 8.53
N LEU A 411 15.47 -37.36 9.86
CA LEU A 411 16.26 -38.33 10.59
C LEU A 411 15.76 -39.76 10.34
N ARG A 412 14.46 -39.98 10.32
CA ARG A 412 13.85 -41.28 10.00
C ARG A 412 14.13 -41.69 8.55
N ALA A 413 13.97 -40.77 7.58
CA ALA A 413 14.19 -41.05 6.17
C ALA A 413 15.67 -41.25 5.81
N GLY A 414 16.60 -40.55 6.50
CA GLY A 414 18.00 -40.52 6.21
C GLY A 414 18.85 -41.53 7.01
N ASN A 415 18.25 -42.34 7.87
CA ASN A 415 18.96 -43.32 8.73
C ASN A 415 20.22 -42.77 9.45
N GLY A 416 20.14 -41.52 9.95
CA GLY A 416 21.22 -40.84 10.64
C GLY A 416 22.43 -40.49 9.76
N ARG A 417 22.26 -40.38 8.43
CA ARG A 417 23.34 -40.01 7.49
C ARG A 417 23.25 -38.58 7.02
N CYS A 418 24.39 -37.94 6.85
CA CYS A 418 24.49 -36.64 6.20
C CYS A 418 24.19 -36.78 4.71
N GLN A 419 23.26 -35.98 4.17
CA GLN A 419 22.83 -36.04 2.77
C GLN A 419 23.88 -35.46 1.78
N SER A 420 24.93 -34.79 2.27
CA SER A 420 26.01 -34.26 1.44
C SER A 420 27.22 -35.22 1.37
N CYS A 421 27.72 -35.67 2.53
CA CYS A 421 28.91 -36.53 2.55
C CYS A 421 28.60 -38.00 2.82
N SER A 422 27.36 -38.39 3.00
CA SER A 422 26.88 -39.76 3.27
C SER A 422 27.42 -40.40 4.57
N GLY A 423 28.22 -39.67 5.36
CA GLY A 423 28.73 -40.14 6.65
C GLY A 423 27.61 -40.39 7.66
N ALA A 424 27.77 -41.41 8.50
CA ALA A 424 26.86 -41.70 9.61
C ALA A 424 27.24 -40.86 10.83
N PHE A 425 26.26 -40.22 11.42
CA PHE A 425 26.42 -39.32 12.58
C PHE A 425 25.34 -39.58 13.60
N GLU A 426 25.62 -39.29 14.87
CA GLU A 426 24.58 -39.28 15.88
C GLU A 426 23.50 -38.25 15.54
N PRO A 427 22.22 -38.55 15.80
CA PRO A 427 21.10 -37.63 15.51
C PRO A 427 21.25 -36.21 16.05
N ALA A 428 21.95 -36.07 17.19
CA ALA A 428 22.18 -34.77 17.84
C ALA A 428 23.18 -33.88 17.04
N SER A 429 24.07 -34.47 16.25
CA SER A 429 25.12 -33.77 15.47
C SER A 429 24.70 -33.47 14.02
N LEU A 430 23.46 -33.75 13.64
CA LEU A 430 22.90 -33.45 12.31
C LEU A 430 22.00 -32.22 12.35
N PHE A 431 22.19 -31.34 11.38
CA PHE A 431 21.49 -30.06 11.24
C PHE A 431 20.58 -30.04 10.01
N VAL A 432 19.41 -29.45 10.12
CA VAL A 432 18.52 -29.20 8.97
C VAL A 432 18.96 -27.91 8.29
N HIS A 433 19.36 -28.02 7.02
CA HIS A 433 19.69 -26.89 6.16
C HIS A 433 18.64 -26.77 5.04
N LEU A 434 18.22 -25.54 4.72
CA LEU A 434 17.31 -25.27 3.61
C LEU A 434 18.13 -24.85 2.39
N THR A 435 18.11 -25.64 1.34
CA THR A 435 18.81 -25.28 0.10
C THR A 435 18.27 -23.99 -0.48
N PRO A 436 19.12 -23.11 -1.07
CA PRO A 436 18.65 -21.93 -1.80
C PRO A 436 17.68 -22.34 -2.90
N ALA A 437 16.63 -21.53 -3.13
CA ALA A 437 15.76 -21.73 -4.27
C ALA A 437 16.54 -21.36 -5.56
N VAL A 438 16.67 -22.28 -6.47
CA VAL A 438 17.40 -22.08 -7.74
C VAL A 438 16.58 -21.23 -8.71
N VAL A 439 15.24 -21.24 -8.56
CA VAL A 439 14.29 -20.44 -9.39
C VAL A 439 13.30 -19.70 -8.49
N PRO A 440 12.95 -18.43 -8.78
CA PRO A 440 11.92 -17.72 -8.05
C PRO A 440 10.59 -18.49 -8.05
N GLY A 441 10.11 -18.86 -6.86
CA GLY A 441 8.86 -19.64 -6.67
C GLY A 441 9.06 -21.11 -6.35
N GLU A 442 10.27 -21.65 -6.39
CA GLU A 442 10.57 -23.01 -5.98
C GLU A 442 10.68 -23.11 -4.45
N HIS A 443 10.08 -24.18 -3.87
CA HIS A 443 10.19 -24.41 -2.44
C HIS A 443 11.61 -24.88 -2.08
N ARG A 444 12.24 -24.21 -1.11
CA ARG A 444 13.51 -24.64 -0.53
C ARG A 444 13.37 -26.05 0.02
N LYS A 445 14.25 -26.96 -0.40
CA LYS A 445 14.22 -28.34 0.07
C LYS A 445 15.04 -28.47 1.36
N PRO A 446 14.49 -29.06 2.42
CA PRO A 446 15.24 -29.29 3.64
C PRO A 446 16.20 -30.47 3.45
N MET A 447 17.45 -30.30 3.87
CA MET A 447 18.50 -31.30 3.86
C MET A 447 19.05 -31.53 5.27
N LEU A 448 19.43 -32.77 5.56
CA LEU A 448 20.08 -33.14 6.81
C LEU A 448 21.60 -33.19 6.61
N LEU A 449 22.31 -32.30 7.28
CA LEU A 449 23.75 -32.13 7.10
C LEU A 449 24.53 -32.29 8.42
N CYS A 450 25.74 -32.90 8.38
CA CYS A 450 26.67 -32.83 9.50
C CYS A 450 27.24 -31.40 9.63
N GLN A 451 27.83 -31.08 10.78
CA GLN A 451 28.35 -29.75 11.09
C GLN A 451 29.34 -29.21 10.03
N ASN A 452 30.21 -30.06 9.51
CA ASN A 452 31.21 -29.67 8.51
C ASN A 452 30.56 -29.33 7.15
N CYS A 453 29.63 -30.16 6.70
CA CYS A 453 28.89 -29.88 5.45
C CYS A 453 27.98 -28.64 5.61
N HIS A 454 27.32 -28.50 6.75
CA HIS A 454 26.49 -27.34 7.04
C HIS A 454 27.28 -26.01 7.02
N ARG A 455 28.51 -26.02 7.58
CA ARG A 455 29.40 -24.85 7.51
C ARG A 455 29.83 -24.53 6.09
N ARG A 456 30.17 -25.54 5.27
CA ARG A 456 30.55 -25.32 3.86
C ARG A 456 29.43 -24.67 3.06
N PHE A 457 28.20 -25.13 3.20
CA PHE A 457 27.06 -24.50 2.52
C PHE A 457 26.89 -23.02 2.87
N HIS A 458 27.16 -22.59 4.12
CA HIS A 458 27.11 -21.17 4.50
C HIS A 458 28.32 -20.37 4.04
N THR A 459 29.51 -20.97 3.86
CA THR A 459 30.69 -20.26 3.31
C THR A 459 30.60 -20.08 1.80
N ASP A 460 30.01 -21.02 1.08
CA ASP A 460 29.78 -20.91 -0.37
C ASP A 460 28.70 -19.91 -0.72
N GLU A 461 27.69 -19.71 0.15
CA GLU A 461 26.69 -18.62 -0.01
C GLU A 461 27.30 -17.20 0.15
N LEU A 462 28.34 -17.04 0.96
CA LEU A 462 29.04 -15.76 1.16
C LEU A 462 30.06 -15.46 0.05
N SER A 463 30.57 -16.46 -0.66
CA SER A 463 31.54 -16.28 -1.75
C SER A 463 30.89 -16.08 -3.14
N GLY A 464 29.61 -16.30 -3.27
CA GLY A 464 28.84 -16.14 -4.52
C GLY A 464 28.40 -14.72 -4.87
N HIS A 465 28.71 -13.71 -4.04
CA HIS A 465 28.28 -12.32 -4.26
C HIS A 465 29.38 -11.36 -4.76
N ASP A 466 30.62 -11.84 -5.01
CA ASP A 466 31.76 -11.00 -5.43
C ASP A 466 32.35 -11.38 -6.79
N SER A 467 31.54 -11.72 -7.80
CA SER A 467 32.06 -11.86 -9.17
C SER A 467 31.04 -11.40 -10.21
N ASP A 468 30.72 -10.10 -10.23
CA ASP A 468 30.24 -9.38 -11.44
C ASP A 468 30.42 -7.88 -11.29
N SER A 469 31.68 -7.42 -11.29
CA SER A 469 32.04 -6.06 -11.58
C SER A 469 33.41 -6.01 -12.23
N THR A 470 33.45 -6.39 -13.54
CA THR A 470 34.41 -5.88 -14.55
C THR A 470 34.02 -6.45 -15.91
N HIS A 471 33.31 -5.68 -16.70
CA HIS A 471 33.59 -5.33 -18.09
C HIS A 471 32.52 -4.38 -18.60
#